data_3edd7520ad412ae2a1b9700ecf3b313a
#
_entry.id   3edd7520ad412ae2a1b9700ecf3b313a
#
_cell.length_a   1.000
_cell.length_b   1.000
_cell.length_c   1.000
_cell.angle_alpha   90.00
_cell.angle_beta   90.00
_cell.angle_gamma   90.00
#
_symmetry.space_group_name_H-M   'P 1'
#
loop_
_entity.id
_entity.type
_entity.pdbx_description
1 polymer ?
#
loop_
_entity_poly.entity_id
_entity_poly.type
_entity_poly.pdbx_seq_one_letter_code
_entity_poly.pdbx_strand_id
1 'polypeptide(L)'
;NLYILATQLDQIQKYASADAKKPKLNKLGGQEWHRTKSKVKTAVWQIAKDLVELYAVRQSKEGFVYEKDTVWQKEFEEMFPFEETEDQQLAIEATKRDMESPKIMDRLICGDVGYGKTEVAIRAAFKAVQENKQVVYLVPTTILAQQHYNTFVQRMKEFPVRVDLLCRFRTPAQQKKTIEDLKKGQVDIIIGTHRVLSKDVAFKDLGLLIIDEEQRFGVQHKEKIKKLKENIDVLTLTATPIPRTLHMSLIGIRDMS
;
A
#
# COMPACT_ATOMS: atom_id res chain seq x y z
N ASN A 1 6.91 44.58 10.51
CA ASN A 1 6.60 43.68 11.64
C ASN A 1 5.14 43.29 11.57
N LEU A 2 4.83 42.02 11.84
CA LEU A 2 3.48 41.52 12.01
C LEU A 2 3.26 41.27 13.51
N TYR A 3 2.20 41.81 14.05
CA TYR A 3 1.80 41.61 15.46
C TYR A 3 0.61 40.60 15.49
N ILE A 4 0.72 39.63 16.37
CA ILE A 4 -0.31 38.61 16.57
C ILE A 4 -0.70 38.64 18.04
N LEU A 5 -1.98 38.51 18.33
CA LEU A 5 -2.49 38.43 19.70
C LEU A 5 -1.96 37.17 20.38
N ALA A 6 -1.65 37.25 21.67
CA ALA A 6 -1.16 36.10 22.46
C ALA A 6 -2.14 34.93 22.47
N THR A 7 -3.44 35.20 22.30
CA THR A 7 -4.50 34.19 22.19
C THR A 7 -4.53 33.47 20.84
N GLN A 8 -3.72 33.89 19.87
CA GLN A 8 -3.67 33.30 18.52
C GLN A 8 -2.29 32.67 18.23
N LEU A 9 -1.53 32.30 19.25
CA LEU A 9 -0.22 31.66 19.12
C LEU A 9 -0.29 30.28 18.44
N ASP A 10 -1.43 29.61 18.52
CA ASP A 10 -1.76 28.38 17.82
C ASP A 10 -1.77 28.50 16.30
N GLN A 11 -1.96 29.72 15.78
CA GLN A 11 -1.91 30.02 14.35
C GLN A 11 -0.49 30.23 13.81
N ILE A 12 0.52 30.22 14.69
CA ILE A 12 1.93 30.39 14.32
C ILE A 12 2.59 29.00 14.25
N GLN A 13 3.14 28.70 13.09
CA GLN A 13 3.93 27.48 12.89
C GLN A 13 5.36 27.83 12.47
N LYS A 14 6.30 26.96 12.82
CA LYS A 14 7.67 27.07 12.37
C LYS A 14 7.74 27.00 10.85
N TYR A 15 8.28 28.05 10.20
CA TYR A 15 8.28 28.17 8.73
C TYR A 15 9.16 27.12 8.02
N ALA A 16 10.21 26.63 8.67
CA ALA A 16 11.10 25.62 8.14
C ALA A 16 11.63 24.71 9.25
N SER A 17 11.97 23.45 8.90
CA SER A 17 12.67 22.56 9.82
C SER A 17 14.09 23.05 10.13
N ALA A 18 14.69 22.55 11.21
CA ALA A 18 16.04 22.95 11.64
C ALA A 18 17.11 22.69 10.55
N ASP A 19 16.89 21.69 9.70
CA ASP A 19 17.82 21.26 8.64
C ASP A 19 17.56 21.93 7.27
N ALA A 20 16.55 22.80 7.18
CA ALA A 20 16.24 23.48 5.92
C ALA A 20 17.22 24.63 5.66
N LYS A 21 17.70 24.75 4.40
CA LYS A 21 18.41 25.96 3.93
C LYS A 21 17.55 27.18 4.23
N LYS A 22 18.19 28.33 4.56
CA LYS A 22 17.52 29.60 4.92
C LYS A 22 16.28 29.83 4.06
N PRO A 23 15.07 29.85 4.63
CA PRO A 23 13.84 30.01 3.86
C PRO A 23 13.79 31.44 3.26
N LYS A 24 13.33 31.52 2.01
CA LYS A 24 13.06 32.83 1.38
C LYS A 24 11.80 33.42 1.99
N LEU A 25 11.93 34.53 2.71
CA LEU A 25 10.81 35.22 3.31
C LEU A 25 10.03 36.00 2.23
N ASN A 26 8.72 35.88 2.25
CA ASN A 26 7.83 36.66 1.40
C ASN A 26 7.56 38.05 2.03
N LYS A 27 7.45 39.09 1.19
CA LYS A 27 7.04 40.42 1.66
C LYS A 27 5.53 40.39 1.96
N LEU A 28 5.13 40.94 3.11
CA LEU A 28 3.72 41.15 3.47
C LEU A 28 3.07 42.07 2.42
N GLY A 29 1.90 41.69 1.92
CA GLY A 29 1.19 42.38 0.85
C GLY A 29 1.76 42.17 -0.57
N GLY A 30 2.83 41.36 -0.73
CA GLY A 30 3.46 41.12 -2.02
C GLY A 30 2.73 40.04 -2.84
N GLN A 31 2.85 40.12 -4.18
CA GLN A 31 2.25 39.13 -5.08
C GLN A 31 2.94 37.75 -5.09
N GLU A 32 4.16 37.64 -4.54
CA GLU A 32 4.91 36.37 -4.54
C GLU A 32 4.19 35.25 -3.77
N TRP A 33 3.61 35.59 -2.61
CA TRP A 33 2.82 34.64 -1.83
C TRP A 33 1.56 34.18 -2.58
N HIS A 34 0.84 35.11 -3.22
CA HIS A 34 -0.32 34.77 -4.04
C HIS A 34 0.05 33.85 -5.20
N ARG A 35 1.17 34.08 -5.89
CA ARG A 35 1.69 33.20 -6.96
C ARG A 35 2.05 31.82 -6.42
N THR A 36 2.73 31.74 -5.26
CA THR A 36 3.07 30.46 -4.62
C THR A 36 1.80 29.69 -4.24
N LYS A 37 0.86 30.36 -3.59
CA LYS A 37 -0.43 29.77 -3.21
C LYS A 37 -1.22 29.26 -4.43
N SER A 38 -1.26 30.04 -5.50
CA SER A 38 -1.91 29.65 -6.77
C SER A 38 -1.22 28.42 -7.39
N LYS A 39 0.11 28.39 -7.47
CA LYS A 39 0.86 27.22 -7.97
C LYS A 39 0.57 25.95 -7.15
N VAL A 40 0.59 26.06 -5.81
CA VAL A 40 0.27 24.96 -4.93
C VAL A 40 -1.18 24.49 -5.14
N LYS A 41 -2.13 25.42 -5.22
CA LYS A 41 -3.55 25.10 -5.50
C LYS A 41 -3.72 24.35 -6.81
N THR A 42 -3.04 24.81 -7.88
CA THR A 42 -3.09 24.14 -9.20
C THR A 42 -2.49 22.74 -9.14
N ALA A 43 -1.33 22.58 -8.47
CA ALA A 43 -0.70 21.29 -8.32
C ALA A 43 -1.56 20.32 -7.50
N VAL A 44 -2.19 20.77 -6.41
CA VAL A 44 -3.12 19.96 -5.61
C VAL A 44 -4.33 19.57 -6.42
N TRP A 45 -4.88 20.52 -7.21
CA TRP A 45 -6.05 20.24 -8.06
C TRP A 45 -5.73 19.21 -9.15
N GLN A 46 -4.54 19.30 -9.79
CA GLN A 46 -4.11 18.30 -10.77
C GLN A 46 -3.98 16.90 -10.14
N ILE A 47 -3.36 16.83 -8.96
CA ILE A 47 -3.24 15.54 -8.21
C ILE A 47 -4.62 14.96 -7.89
N ALA A 48 -5.57 15.81 -7.47
CA ALA A 48 -6.93 15.37 -7.17
C ALA A 48 -7.63 14.86 -8.43
N LYS A 49 -7.48 15.56 -9.55
CA LYS A 49 -8.03 15.15 -10.85
C LYS A 49 -7.49 13.77 -11.28
N ASP A 50 -6.16 13.61 -11.26
CA ASP A 50 -5.52 12.33 -11.63
C ASP A 50 -5.98 11.16 -10.75
N LEU A 51 -6.30 11.44 -9.48
CA LEU A 51 -6.83 10.43 -8.58
C LEU A 51 -8.27 10.06 -8.94
N VAL A 52 -9.13 11.06 -9.13
CA VAL A 52 -10.53 10.82 -9.52
C VAL A 52 -10.59 10.04 -10.85
N GLU A 53 -9.75 10.39 -11.82
CA GLU A 53 -9.65 9.65 -13.09
C GLU A 53 -9.23 8.19 -12.86
N LEU A 54 -8.23 7.94 -12.03
CA LEU A 54 -7.81 6.57 -11.68
C LEU A 54 -8.95 5.77 -11.05
N TYR A 55 -9.67 6.38 -10.09
CA TYR A 55 -10.79 5.70 -9.44
C TYR A 55 -11.96 5.47 -10.39
N ALA A 56 -12.28 6.44 -11.25
CA ALA A 56 -13.31 6.28 -12.27
C ALA A 56 -12.98 5.11 -13.21
N VAL A 57 -11.72 4.99 -13.65
CA VAL A 57 -11.26 3.86 -14.47
C VAL A 57 -11.39 2.54 -13.71
N ARG A 58 -11.05 2.50 -12.42
CA ARG A 58 -11.19 1.27 -11.61
C ARG A 58 -12.65 0.88 -11.41
N GLN A 59 -13.53 1.85 -11.13
CA GLN A 59 -14.97 1.60 -10.95
C GLN A 59 -15.67 1.16 -12.23
N SER A 60 -15.15 1.52 -13.40
CA SER A 60 -15.70 1.08 -14.70
C SER A 60 -15.24 -0.31 -15.13
N LYS A 61 -14.29 -0.91 -14.44
CA LYS A 61 -13.74 -2.24 -14.73
C LYS A 61 -14.25 -3.26 -13.73
N GLU A 62 -14.53 -4.45 -14.22
CA GLU A 62 -14.75 -5.60 -13.35
C GLU A 62 -13.40 -6.17 -12.91
N GLY A 63 -13.28 -6.43 -11.61
CA GLY A 63 -12.15 -7.12 -11.00
C GLY A 63 -12.26 -8.64 -11.12
N PHE A 64 -11.22 -9.33 -10.71
CA PHE A 64 -11.31 -10.77 -10.50
C PHE A 64 -12.12 -11.02 -9.23
N VAL A 65 -13.12 -11.89 -9.32
CA VAL A 65 -13.97 -12.28 -8.18
C VAL A 65 -13.41 -13.56 -7.58
N TYR A 66 -12.87 -13.46 -6.37
CA TYR A 66 -12.37 -14.63 -5.65
C TYR A 66 -13.54 -15.45 -5.09
N GLU A 67 -13.40 -16.76 -5.08
CA GLU A 67 -14.39 -17.64 -4.48
C GLU A 67 -14.44 -17.49 -2.95
N LYS A 68 -15.51 -17.99 -2.34
CA LYS A 68 -15.65 -18.06 -0.89
C LYS A 68 -14.56 -18.96 -0.28
N ASP A 69 -14.32 -18.78 1.01
CA ASP A 69 -13.27 -19.50 1.73
C ASP A 69 -13.40 -21.01 1.57
N THR A 70 -12.34 -21.60 1.08
CA THR A 70 -12.15 -23.04 0.98
C THR A 70 -11.87 -23.66 2.35
N VAL A 71 -11.84 -25.00 2.42
CA VAL A 71 -11.39 -25.72 3.62
C VAL A 71 -9.95 -25.34 3.96
N TRP A 72 -9.06 -25.19 2.97
CA TRP A 72 -7.67 -24.79 3.19
C TRP A 72 -7.54 -23.37 3.76
N GLN A 73 -8.42 -22.45 3.37
CA GLN A 73 -8.42 -21.10 3.95
C GLN A 73 -8.75 -21.17 5.44
N LYS A 74 -9.74 -21.97 5.82
CA LYS A 74 -10.13 -22.14 7.22
C LYS A 74 -9.02 -22.80 8.04
N GLU A 75 -8.45 -23.89 7.56
CA GLU A 75 -7.31 -24.57 8.20
C GLU A 75 -6.12 -23.62 8.38
N PHE A 76 -5.81 -22.84 7.35
CA PHE A 76 -4.75 -21.85 7.39
C PHE A 76 -5.01 -20.77 8.47
N GLU A 77 -6.23 -20.33 8.62
CA GLU A 77 -6.62 -19.33 9.62
C GLU A 77 -6.62 -19.90 11.04
N GLU A 78 -7.10 -21.15 11.22
CA GLU A 78 -7.05 -21.86 12.52
C GLU A 78 -5.63 -22.14 13.02
N MET A 79 -4.65 -22.21 12.11
CA MET A 79 -3.23 -22.34 12.47
C MET A 79 -2.61 -21.04 13.02
N PHE A 80 -3.35 -19.95 13.07
CA PHE A 80 -2.86 -18.71 13.68
C PHE A 80 -2.74 -18.87 15.19
N PRO A 81 -1.55 -18.65 15.79
CA PRO A 81 -1.29 -19.02 17.18
C PRO A 81 -1.85 -18.05 18.23
N PHE A 82 -2.56 -17.00 17.81
CA PHE A 82 -3.12 -15.96 18.66
C PHE A 82 -4.62 -15.83 18.43
N GLU A 83 -5.33 -15.31 19.43
CA GLU A 83 -6.72 -14.91 19.26
C GLU A 83 -6.79 -13.56 18.56
N GLU A 84 -7.66 -13.44 17.56
CA GLU A 84 -7.91 -12.17 16.88
C GLU A 84 -8.76 -11.24 17.76
N THR A 85 -8.45 -9.95 17.67
CA THR A 85 -9.36 -8.94 18.23
C THR A 85 -10.57 -8.76 17.32
N GLU A 86 -11.67 -8.20 17.87
CA GLU A 86 -12.88 -7.90 17.10
C GLU A 86 -12.56 -7.04 15.86
N ASP A 87 -11.71 -6.02 16.00
CA ASP A 87 -11.31 -5.15 14.89
C ASP A 87 -10.50 -5.89 13.82
N GLN A 88 -9.64 -6.83 14.22
CA GLN A 88 -8.92 -7.68 13.27
C GLN A 88 -9.87 -8.58 12.50
N GLN A 89 -10.84 -9.21 13.17
CA GLN A 89 -11.86 -10.03 12.52
C GLN A 89 -12.68 -9.22 11.53
N LEU A 90 -13.16 -8.05 11.93
CA LEU A 90 -13.90 -7.14 11.05
C LEU A 90 -13.07 -6.72 9.82
N ALA A 91 -11.78 -6.42 9.99
CA ALA A 91 -10.88 -6.06 8.90
C ALA A 91 -10.63 -7.25 7.94
N ILE A 92 -10.47 -8.46 8.47
CA ILE A 92 -10.31 -9.69 7.67
C ILE A 92 -11.57 -9.96 6.86
N GLU A 93 -12.74 -9.95 7.51
CA GLU A 93 -14.03 -10.19 6.83
C GLU A 93 -14.31 -9.14 5.76
N ALA A 94 -14.05 -7.85 6.06
CA ALA A 94 -14.25 -6.78 5.11
C ALA A 94 -13.30 -6.93 3.88
N THR A 95 -12.05 -7.31 4.10
CA THR A 95 -11.08 -7.56 3.03
C THR A 95 -11.52 -8.74 2.15
N LYS A 96 -11.93 -9.85 2.75
CA LYS A 96 -12.44 -11.01 2.02
C LYS A 96 -13.69 -10.68 1.21
N ARG A 97 -14.63 -9.94 1.79
CA ARG A 97 -15.85 -9.50 1.12
C ARG A 97 -15.55 -8.64 -0.11
N ASP A 98 -14.57 -7.75 -0.01
CA ASP A 98 -14.16 -6.94 -1.16
C ASP A 98 -13.56 -7.82 -2.25
N MET A 99 -12.68 -8.76 -1.91
CA MET A 99 -12.09 -9.71 -2.87
C MET A 99 -13.15 -10.61 -3.55
N GLU A 100 -14.23 -10.93 -2.86
CA GLU A 100 -15.36 -11.71 -3.37
C GLU A 100 -16.37 -10.88 -4.18
N SER A 101 -16.13 -9.57 -4.33
CA SER A 101 -16.99 -8.67 -5.09
C SER A 101 -16.44 -8.43 -6.51
N PRO A 102 -17.30 -8.04 -7.47
CA PRO A 102 -16.84 -7.71 -8.82
C PRO A 102 -16.09 -6.37 -8.89
N LYS A 103 -16.06 -5.59 -7.80
CA LYS A 103 -15.32 -4.33 -7.75
C LYS A 103 -13.86 -4.61 -7.45
N ILE A 104 -12.96 -3.94 -8.16
CA ILE A 104 -11.54 -3.98 -7.86
C ILE A 104 -11.30 -3.36 -6.47
N MET A 105 -10.85 -4.16 -5.50
CA MET A 105 -10.61 -3.72 -4.13
C MET A 105 -9.53 -2.63 -4.04
N ASP A 106 -9.79 -1.58 -3.28
CA ASP A 106 -8.77 -0.62 -2.80
C ASP A 106 -9.04 -0.31 -1.33
N ARG A 107 -8.57 -1.20 -0.46
CA ARG A 107 -8.81 -1.10 0.98
C ARG A 107 -7.58 -0.61 1.72
N LEU A 108 -7.82 0.28 2.67
CA LEU A 108 -6.83 0.77 3.62
C LEU A 108 -7.07 0.12 4.99
N ILE A 109 -6.08 -0.62 5.49
CA ILE A 109 -6.04 -1.10 6.88
C ILE A 109 -5.22 -0.12 7.70
N CYS A 110 -5.88 0.51 8.66
CA CYS A 110 -5.27 1.49 9.54
C CYS A 110 -5.25 0.96 10.98
N GLY A 111 -4.09 0.95 11.60
CA GLY A 111 -3.93 0.50 13.00
C GLY A 111 -2.49 0.73 13.46
N ASP A 112 -2.27 0.86 14.75
CA ASP A 112 -0.95 1.10 15.32
C ASP A 112 0.05 -0.03 15.03
N VAL A 113 1.32 0.22 15.32
CA VAL A 113 2.38 -0.78 15.22
C VAL A 113 2.10 -1.92 16.20
N GLY A 114 2.20 -3.17 15.72
CA GLY A 114 1.96 -4.36 16.55
C GLY A 114 0.50 -4.84 16.60
N TYR A 115 -0.46 -4.12 16.01
CA TYR A 115 -1.88 -4.49 15.99
C TYR A 115 -2.26 -5.54 14.92
N GLY A 116 -1.30 -6.34 14.47
CA GLY A 116 -1.58 -7.51 13.64
C GLY A 116 -2.05 -7.23 12.20
N LYS A 117 -1.88 -6.01 11.66
CA LYS A 117 -2.23 -5.68 10.26
C LYS A 117 -1.65 -6.67 9.24
N THR A 118 -0.46 -7.20 9.55
CA THR A 118 0.21 -8.17 8.69
C THR A 118 -0.58 -9.47 8.56
N GLU A 119 -1.29 -9.92 9.60
CA GLU A 119 -2.11 -11.14 9.52
C GLU A 119 -3.30 -10.97 8.57
N VAL A 120 -3.93 -9.79 8.55
CA VAL A 120 -4.98 -9.47 7.56
C VAL A 120 -4.43 -9.63 6.14
N ALA A 121 -3.23 -9.09 5.90
CA ALA A 121 -2.56 -9.19 4.60
C ALA A 121 -2.15 -10.62 4.24
N ILE A 122 -1.70 -11.42 5.21
CA ILE A 122 -1.32 -12.82 5.02
C ILE A 122 -2.54 -13.65 4.60
N ARG A 123 -3.70 -13.47 5.24
CA ARG A 123 -4.94 -14.17 4.90
C ARG A 123 -5.45 -13.78 3.52
N ALA A 124 -5.40 -12.50 3.17
CA ALA A 124 -5.74 -12.03 1.82
C ALA A 124 -4.78 -12.61 0.76
N ALA A 125 -3.48 -12.66 1.05
CA ALA A 125 -2.49 -13.26 0.16
C ALA A 125 -2.74 -14.75 -0.04
N PHE A 126 -3.04 -15.50 1.02
CA PHE A 126 -3.34 -16.92 0.92
C PHE A 126 -4.60 -17.17 0.08
N LYS A 127 -5.66 -16.38 0.28
CA LYS A 127 -6.88 -16.43 -0.53
C LYS A 127 -6.59 -16.21 -2.02
N ALA A 128 -5.75 -15.23 -2.36
CA ALA A 128 -5.39 -14.96 -3.74
C ALA A 128 -4.60 -16.11 -4.38
N VAL A 129 -3.67 -16.70 -3.65
CA VAL A 129 -2.85 -17.81 -4.15
C VAL A 129 -3.68 -19.07 -4.42
N GLN A 130 -4.72 -19.34 -3.65
CA GLN A 130 -5.62 -20.48 -3.90
C GLN A 130 -6.30 -20.39 -5.27
N GLU A 131 -6.53 -19.19 -5.79
CA GLU A 131 -7.07 -18.93 -7.13
C GLU A 131 -5.97 -18.79 -8.20
N ASN A 132 -4.75 -19.29 -7.90
CA ASN A 132 -3.57 -19.21 -8.77
C ASN A 132 -3.16 -17.78 -9.15
N LYS A 133 -3.55 -16.77 -8.35
CA LYS A 133 -3.12 -15.39 -8.53
C LYS A 133 -1.82 -15.14 -7.80
N GLN A 134 -0.92 -14.42 -8.46
CA GLN A 134 0.33 -13.98 -7.82
C GLN A 134 0.07 -12.76 -6.92
N VAL A 135 0.85 -12.67 -5.86
CA VAL A 135 0.75 -11.59 -4.86
C VAL A 135 2.07 -10.84 -4.76
N VAL A 136 1.98 -9.52 -4.75
CA VAL A 136 3.11 -8.63 -4.42
C VAL A 136 2.89 -8.05 -3.03
N TYR A 137 3.89 -8.21 -2.15
CA TYR A 137 3.96 -7.51 -0.87
C TYR A 137 5.09 -6.49 -0.91
N LEU A 138 4.73 -5.22 -1.00
CA LEU A 138 5.65 -4.11 -1.21
C LEU A 138 5.93 -3.38 0.10
N VAL A 139 7.20 -3.27 0.47
CA VAL A 139 7.66 -2.62 1.71
C VAL A 139 8.71 -1.55 1.44
N PRO A 140 8.83 -0.53 2.30
CA PRO A 140 9.75 0.59 2.06
C PRO A 140 11.22 0.26 2.28
N THR A 141 11.54 -0.73 3.11
CA THR A 141 12.92 -1.04 3.49
C THR A 141 13.27 -2.52 3.32
N THR A 142 14.55 -2.81 3.11
CA THR A 142 15.05 -4.19 2.97
C THR A 142 14.96 -5.00 4.25
N ILE A 143 15.03 -4.33 5.42
CA ILE A 143 14.89 -4.99 6.72
C ILE A 143 13.45 -5.48 6.88
N LEU A 144 12.46 -4.63 6.60
CA LEU A 144 11.06 -5.03 6.62
C LEU A 144 10.76 -6.13 5.59
N ALA A 145 11.36 -6.05 4.40
CA ALA A 145 11.20 -7.10 3.40
C ALA A 145 11.68 -8.47 3.92
N GLN A 146 12.81 -8.51 4.61
CA GLN A 146 13.32 -9.76 5.20
C GLN A 146 12.44 -10.24 6.35
N GLN A 147 11.96 -9.35 7.21
CA GLN A 147 11.07 -9.72 8.32
C GLN A 147 9.75 -10.31 7.80
N HIS A 148 9.09 -9.63 6.88
CA HIS A 148 7.86 -10.14 6.28
C HIS A 148 8.07 -11.42 5.50
N TYR A 149 9.19 -11.55 4.77
CA TYR A 149 9.54 -12.79 4.10
C TYR A 149 9.61 -13.98 5.07
N ASN A 150 10.30 -13.82 6.19
CA ASN A 150 10.39 -14.87 7.20
C ASN A 150 9.02 -15.22 7.79
N THR A 151 8.20 -14.21 8.09
CA THR A 151 6.84 -14.41 8.61
C THR A 151 5.96 -15.15 7.61
N PHE A 152 5.96 -14.74 6.34
CA PHE A 152 5.18 -15.39 5.30
C PHE A 152 5.63 -16.83 5.04
N VAL A 153 6.94 -17.08 4.96
CA VAL A 153 7.48 -18.44 4.81
C VAL A 153 7.06 -19.35 5.96
N GLN A 154 7.11 -18.84 7.20
CA GLN A 154 6.69 -19.60 8.37
C GLN A 154 5.19 -19.89 8.34
N ARG A 155 4.36 -18.92 8.00
CA ARG A 155 2.90 -19.07 7.94
C ARG A 155 2.45 -19.98 6.81
N MET A 156 3.14 -19.98 5.66
CA MET A 156 2.81 -20.81 4.50
C MET A 156 3.45 -22.19 4.50
N LYS A 157 4.22 -22.55 5.54
CA LYS A 157 5.08 -23.73 5.58
C LYS A 157 4.36 -25.05 5.31
N GLU A 158 3.13 -25.20 5.78
CA GLU A 158 2.35 -26.45 5.65
C GLU A 158 1.55 -26.49 4.32
N PHE A 159 1.65 -25.45 3.48
CA PHE A 159 0.92 -25.34 2.24
C PHE A 159 1.87 -25.26 1.04
N PRO A 160 1.46 -25.73 -0.15
CA PRO A 160 2.29 -25.68 -1.36
C PRO A 160 2.36 -24.28 -1.97
N VAL A 161 2.74 -23.28 -1.16
CA VAL A 161 2.85 -21.86 -1.54
C VAL A 161 4.30 -21.45 -1.56
N ARG A 162 4.78 -20.98 -2.70
CA ARG A 162 6.14 -20.49 -2.82
C ARG A 162 6.22 -18.99 -2.59
N VAL A 163 6.87 -18.62 -1.50
CA VAL A 163 7.20 -17.23 -1.15
C VAL A 163 8.65 -16.96 -1.53
N ASP A 164 8.92 -15.84 -2.22
CA ASP A 164 10.29 -15.42 -2.53
C ASP A 164 10.52 -13.94 -2.16
N LEU A 165 11.79 -13.52 -2.16
CA LEU A 165 12.23 -12.20 -1.73
C LEU A 165 12.99 -11.49 -2.85
N LEU A 166 12.59 -10.25 -3.18
CA LEU A 166 13.27 -9.44 -4.18
C LEU A 166 13.72 -8.10 -3.60
N CYS A 167 14.95 -8.07 -3.09
CA CYS A 167 15.58 -6.88 -2.53
C CYS A 167 17.09 -6.91 -2.72
N ARG A 168 17.79 -5.84 -2.34
CA ARG A 168 19.25 -5.72 -2.49
C ARG A 168 20.07 -6.73 -1.67
N PHE A 169 19.46 -7.45 -0.72
CA PHE A 169 20.15 -8.51 0.04
C PHE A 169 20.32 -9.82 -0.75
N ARG A 170 19.58 -9.95 -1.85
CA ARG A 170 19.74 -11.08 -2.77
C ARG A 170 20.84 -10.80 -3.80
N THR A 171 21.64 -11.81 -4.10
CA THR A 171 22.66 -11.70 -5.16
C THR A 171 22.02 -11.47 -6.54
N PRO A 172 22.73 -10.87 -7.50
CA PRO A 172 22.19 -10.67 -8.86
C PRO A 172 21.69 -11.97 -9.51
N ALA A 173 22.38 -13.10 -9.29
CA ALA A 173 21.95 -14.41 -9.79
C ALA A 173 20.63 -14.87 -9.16
N GLN A 174 20.48 -14.72 -7.85
CA GLN A 174 19.23 -15.02 -7.16
C GLN A 174 18.09 -14.12 -7.65
N GLN A 175 18.31 -12.81 -7.77
CA GLN A 175 17.30 -11.88 -8.28
C GLN A 175 16.86 -12.26 -9.71
N LYS A 176 17.80 -12.59 -10.59
CA LYS A 176 17.50 -13.02 -11.96
C LYS A 176 16.62 -14.27 -11.97
N LYS A 177 16.98 -15.27 -11.17
CA LYS A 177 16.20 -16.51 -11.04
C LYS A 177 14.78 -16.22 -10.52
N THR A 178 14.65 -15.44 -9.45
CA THR A 178 13.34 -15.06 -8.90
C THR A 178 12.47 -14.34 -9.94
N ILE A 179 13.05 -13.44 -10.76
CA ILE A 179 12.31 -12.72 -11.81
C ILE A 179 11.87 -13.68 -12.92
N GLU A 180 12.72 -14.60 -13.32
CA GLU A 180 12.35 -15.63 -14.31
C GLU A 180 11.24 -16.55 -13.80
N ASP A 181 11.31 -16.96 -12.54
CA ASP A 181 10.32 -17.81 -11.88
C ASP A 181 8.98 -17.06 -11.71
N LEU A 182 9.01 -15.77 -11.37
CA LEU A 182 7.80 -14.91 -11.33
C LEU A 182 7.09 -14.86 -12.68
N LYS A 183 7.84 -14.64 -13.75
CA LYS A 183 7.30 -14.59 -15.11
C LYS A 183 6.67 -15.92 -15.53
N LYS A 184 7.19 -17.05 -15.04
CA LYS A 184 6.64 -18.39 -15.29
C LYS A 184 5.45 -18.74 -14.39
N GLY A 185 5.16 -17.94 -13.36
CA GLY A 185 4.14 -18.22 -12.36
C GLY A 185 4.56 -19.30 -11.37
N GLN A 186 5.85 -19.48 -11.14
CA GLN A 186 6.41 -20.44 -10.19
C GLN A 186 6.66 -19.82 -8.80
N VAL A 187 6.47 -18.53 -8.63
CA VAL A 187 6.47 -17.82 -7.37
C VAL A 187 5.07 -17.27 -7.16
N ASP A 188 4.45 -17.65 -6.05
CA ASP A 188 3.08 -17.25 -5.72
C ASP A 188 3.06 -15.89 -5.02
N ILE A 189 3.97 -15.70 -4.06
CA ILE A 189 4.06 -14.46 -3.27
C ILE A 189 5.47 -13.92 -3.38
N ILE A 190 5.60 -12.69 -3.87
CA ILE A 190 6.86 -11.96 -3.88
C ILE A 190 6.84 -10.83 -2.87
N ILE A 191 7.79 -10.84 -1.96
CA ILE A 191 8.00 -9.77 -0.99
C ILE A 191 9.21 -8.97 -1.42
N GLY A 192 9.10 -7.64 -1.43
CA GLY A 192 10.24 -6.85 -1.83
C GLY A 192 10.06 -5.35 -1.64
N THR A 193 11.14 -4.64 -1.97
CA THR A 193 11.18 -3.19 -1.97
C THR A 193 10.86 -2.65 -3.38
N HIS A 194 11.14 -1.38 -3.63
CA HIS A 194 11.00 -0.76 -4.95
C HIS A 194 11.64 -1.56 -6.11
N ARG A 195 12.51 -2.53 -5.83
CA ARG A 195 13.09 -3.42 -6.85
C ARG A 195 12.02 -4.24 -7.58
N VAL A 196 10.93 -4.60 -6.91
CA VAL A 196 9.80 -5.31 -7.53
C VAL A 196 9.11 -4.45 -8.61
N LEU A 197 9.20 -3.13 -8.51
CA LEU A 197 8.64 -2.17 -9.47
C LEU A 197 9.55 -1.89 -10.67
N SER A 198 10.63 -2.63 -10.86
CA SER A 198 11.56 -2.43 -11.96
C SER A 198 11.00 -3.01 -13.27
N LYS A 199 11.39 -2.43 -14.40
CA LYS A 199 10.85 -2.78 -15.73
C LYS A 199 11.09 -4.23 -16.17
N ASP A 200 12.10 -4.87 -15.61
CA ASP A 200 12.48 -6.26 -15.88
C ASP A 200 11.66 -7.28 -15.09
N VAL A 201 10.86 -6.82 -14.14
CA VAL A 201 9.96 -7.68 -13.35
C VAL A 201 8.62 -7.78 -14.06
N ALA A 202 8.23 -8.98 -14.38
CA ALA A 202 6.95 -9.31 -15.01
C ALA A 202 6.28 -10.45 -14.23
N PHE A 203 4.97 -10.40 -14.16
CA PHE A 203 4.14 -11.42 -13.52
C PHE A 203 3.38 -12.20 -14.60
N LYS A 204 3.09 -13.47 -14.31
CA LYS A 204 2.22 -14.27 -15.17
C LYS A 204 0.75 -13.87 -14.97
N ASP A 205 0.32 -13.78 -13.72
CA ASP A 205 -1.06 -13.42 -13.36
C ASP A 205 -1.10 -12.77 -11.96
N LEU A 206 -0.84 -11.46 -11.91
CA LEU A 206 -0.86 -10.69 -10.68
C LEU A 206 -2.31 -10.36 -10.30
N GLY A 207 -2.77 -10.80 -9.12
CA GLY A 207 -4.12 -10.54 -8.62
C GLY A 207 -4.19 -9.60 -7.42
N LEU A 208 -3.18 -9.59 -6.56
CA LEU A 208 -3.18 -8.80 -5.33
C LEU A 208 -1.88 -8.03 -5.13
N LEU A 209 -2.01 -6.75 -4.85
CA LEU A 209 -0.91 -5.87 -4.44
C LEU A 209 -1.13 -5.42 -2.99
N ILE A 210 -0.24 -5.83 -2.10
CA ILE A 210 -0.21 -5.38 -0.72
C ILE A 210 0.90 -4.34 -0.58
N ILE A 211 0.59 -3.19 0.03
CA ILE A 211 1.54 -2.09 0.20
C ILE A 211 1.61 -1.73 1.68
N ASP A 212 2.79 -1.89 2.25
CA ASP A 212 3.04 -1.45 3.62
C ASP A 212 3.66 -0.05 3.63
N GLU A 213 3.08 0.86 4.45
CA GLU A 213 3.55 2.23 4.63
C GLU A 213 3.73 3.00 3.29
N GLU A 214 2.69 3.04 2.44
CA GLU A 214 2.70 3.67 1.10
C GLU A 214 3.30 5.08 1.10
N GLN A 215 3.13 5.85 2.17
CA GLN A 215 3.66 7.22 2.30
C GLN A 215 5.18 7.28 2.27
N ARG A 216 5.89 6.21 2.60
CA ARG A 216 7.36 6.15 2.61
C ARG A 216 7.97 5.95 1.23
N PHE A 217 7.17 5.67 0.21
CA PHE A 217 7.65 5.54 -1.16
C PHE A 217 7.83 6.91 -1.83
N GLY A 218 8.92 7.06 -2.58
CA GLY A 218 9.21 8.27 -3.35
C GLY A 218 8.25 8.44 -4.55
N VAL A 219 8.18 9.66 -5.09
CA VAL A 219 7.24 10.04 -6.17
C VAL A 219 7.31 9.11 -7.37
N GLN A 220 8.52 8.77 -7.86
CA GLN A 220 8.70 7.87 -9.01
C GLN A 220 8.16 6.45 -8.76
N HIS A 221 8.27 5.95 -7.53
CA HIS A 221 7.74 4.66 -7.16
C HIS A 221 6.21 4.69 -7.07
N LYS A 222 5.63 5.77 -6.57
CA LYS A 222 4.18 5.97 -6.50
C LYS A 222 3.53 5.97 -7.89
N GLU A 223 4.18 6.54 -8.91
CA GLU A 223 3.70 6.47 -10.28
C GLU A 223 3.68 5.04 -10.84
N LYS A 224 4.70 4.24 -10.52
CA LYS A 224 4.73 2.83 -10.90
C LYS A 224 3.68 2.00 -10.17
N ILE A 225 3.49 2.25 -8.87
CA ILE A 225 2.46 1.63 -8.05
C ILE A 225 1.08 1.98 -8.63
N LYS A 226 0.85 3.24 -9.02
CA LYS A 226 -0.41 3.69 -9.64
C LYS A 226 -0.76 2.86 -10.87
N LYS A 227 0.20 2.56 -11.74
CA LYS A 227 -0.01 1.72 -12.93
C LYS A 227 -0.37 0.27 -12.58
N LEU A 228 0.27 -0.29 -11.55
CA LEU A 228 -0.07 -1.65 -11.09
C LEU A 228 -1.49 -1.71 -10.50
N LYS A 229 -1.91 -0.64 -9.82
CA LYS A 229 -3.24 -0.55 -9.18
C LYS A 229 -4.42 -0.58 -10.16
N GLU A 230 -4.23 -0.34 -11.44
CA GLU A 230 -5.34 -0.13 -12.39
C GLU A 230 -6.27 -1.33 -12.56
N ASN A 231 -5.76 -2.55 -12.42
CA ASN A 231 -6.51 -3.76 -12.79
C ASN A 231 -6.44 -4.88 -11.73
N ILE A 232 -5.92 -4.61 -10.57
CA ILE A 232 -5.72 -5.61 -9.52
C ILE A 232 -6.23 -5.10 -8.17
N ASP A 233 -6.52 -6.02 -7.28
CA ASP A 233 -6.88 -5.71 -5.91
C ASP A 233 -5.71 -5.10 -5.15
N VAL A 234 -6.00 -4.11 -4.33
CA VAL A 234 -4.99 -3.38 -3.55
C VAL A 234 -5.39 -3.35 -2.09
N LEU A 235 -4.46 -3.81 -1.25
CA LEU A 235 -4.55 -3.72 0.20
C LEU A 235 -3.39 -2.86 0.70
N THR A 236 -3.68 -1.74 1.33
CA THR A 236 -2.65 -0.87 1.89
C THR A 236 -2.68 -0.93 3.40
N LEU A 237 -1.53 -1.11 4.01
CA LEU A 237 -1.37 -1.13 5.46
C LEU A 237 -0.66 0.14 5.91
N THR A 238 -1.12 0.76 7.00
CA THR A 238 -0.43 1.90 7.58
C THR A 238 -0.67 2.02 9.08
N ALA A 239 0.35 2.48 9.80
CA ALA A 239 0.20 2.87 11.20
C ALA A 239 -0.15 4.37 11.34
N THR A 240 0.23 5.18 10.36
CA THR A 240 0.05 6.63 10.38
C THR A 240 -0.57 7.10 9.08
N PRO A 241 -1.92 7.09 8.97
CA PRO A 241 -2.57 7.58 7.77
C PRO A 241 -2.26 9.06 7.59
N ILE A 242 -1.64 9.41 6.47
CA ILE A 242 -1.47 10.82 6.12
C ILE A 242 -2.84 11.45 5.83
N PRO A 243 -3.04 12.75 6.12
CA PRO A 243 -4.32 13.44 5.93
C PRO A 243 -4.96 13.20 4.56
N ARG A 244 -4.16 13.10 3.50
CA ARG A 244 -4.63 12.83 2.14
C ARG A 244 -5.26 11.44 2.01
N THR A 245 -4.59 10.40 2.51
CA THR A 245 -5.07 9.01 2.42
C THR A 245 -6.34 8.83 3.26
N LEU A 246 -6.35 9.41 4.46
CA LEU A 246 -7.51 9.41 5.34
C LEU A 246 -8.68 10.19 4.72
N HIS A 247 -8.40 11.36 4.12
CA HIS A 247 -9.44 12.16 3.46
C HIS A 247 -10.11 11.42 2.31
N MET A 248 -9.36 10.67 1.52
CA MET A 248 -9.91 9.83 0.45
C MET A 248 -10.86 8.74 0.96
N SER A 249 -10.55 8.16 2.12
CA SER A 249 -11.43 7.19 2.75
C SER A 249 -12.69 7.85 3.33
N LEU A 250 -12.55 9.00 3.98
CA LEU A 250 -13.68 9.75 4.55
C LEU A 250 -14.70 10.23 3.50
N ILE A 251 -14.27 10.51 2.27
CA ILE A 251 -15.17 10.91 1.17
C ILE A 251 -15.67 9.70 0.34
N GLY A 252 -15.42 8.47 0.81
CA GLY A 252 -15.92 7.25 0.17
C GLY A 252 -15.23 6.85 -1.14
N ILE A 253 -14.07 7.43 -1.44
CA ILE A 253 -13.28 7.05 -2.63
C ILE A 253 -12.51 5.74 -2.37
N ARG A 254 -12.19 5.44 -1.11
CA ARG A 254 -11.42 4.28 -0.71
C ARG A 254 -12.02 3.64 0.54
N ASP A 255 -12.15 2.31 0.54
CA ASP A 255 -12.64 1.58 1.70
C ASP A 255 -11.59 1.54 2.82
N MET A 256 -12.03 1.59 4.09
CA MET A 256 -11.15 1.62 5.26
C MET A 256 -11.65 0.68 6.34
N SER A 257 -10.70 0.03 6.97
CA SER A 257 -10.88 -0.78 8.18
C SER A 257 -9.79 -0.47 9.19
#